data_3fa50792818a88ddc9ce0d06c2c29da6
#
_entry.id   3fa50792818a88ddc9ce0d06c2c29da6
#
_cell.length_a   1.000
_cell.length_b   1.000
_cell.length_c   1.000
_cell.angle_alpha   90.00
_cell.angle_beta   90.00
_cell.angle_gamma   90.00
#
_symmetry.space_group_name_H-M   'P 1'
#
loop_
_entity.id
_entity.type
_entity.pdbx_description
1 polymer ?
#
loop_
_entity_poly.entity_id
_entity_poly.type
_entity_poly.pdbx_seq_one_letter_code
_entity_poly.pdbx_strand_id
1 'polypeptide(L)'
;RQQRDESLRSAESWLTLVGLEWLRQGTNRVGAGPDNDLRLTVGPDYWGTIEMDGNSLVFIRAAGSNVTVDGATPERAALVADNAGKPTVIRSGSSGFSVIYRESYALRVFDNEAPALLNFKGVPNYDIQPDWRIQGRLVPAKPGQTIDIGNVLGQVSATPVFGVFEFDRAGKRY
;
A
#
# COMPACT_ATOMS: atom_id res chain seq x y z
N ARG A 1 -13.19 9.43 -14.26
CA ARG A 1 -11.99 8.95 -14.98
C ARG A 1 -10.79 9.82 -14.62
N GLN A 2 -10.84 11.13 -14.91
CA GLN A 2 -9.75 12.07 -14.67
C GLN A 2 -9.25 12.03 -13.22
N GLN A 3 -10.13 12.10 -12.23
CA GLN A 3 -9.79 12.03 -10.80
C GLN A 3 -9.03 10.73 -10.42
N ARG A 4 -9.37 9.58 -11.03
CA ARG A 4 -8.67 8.33 -10.80
C ARG A 4 -7.26 8.34 -11.38
N ASP A 5 -7.10 8.85 -12.59
CA ASP A 5 -5.80 8.96 -13.25
C ASP A 5 -4.88 9.95 -12.50
N GLU A 6 -5.44 11.05 -12.02
CA GLU A 6 -4.73 12.02 -11.17
C GLU A 6 -4.29 11.39 -9.84
N SER A 7 -5.18 10.63 -9.19
CA SER A 7 -4.84 9.90 -7.96
C SER A 7 -3.72 8.87 -8.19
N LEU A 8 -3.73 8.16 -9.31
CA LEU A 8 -2.67 7.21 -9.66
C LEU A 8 -1.33 7.88 -10.00
N ARG A 9 -1.35 9.14 -10.45
CA ARG A 9 -0.14 9.94 -10.73
C ARG A 9 0.43 10.67 -9.51
N SER A 10 -0.30 10.64 -8.39
CA SER A 10 0.18 11.31 -7.17
C SER A 10 1.38 10.61 -6.56
N ALA A 11 2.18 11.37 -5.81
CA ALA A 11 3.26 10.81 -5.00
C ALA A 11 2.70 9.76 -4.02
N GLU A 12 3.46 8.69 -3.78
CA GLU A 12 3.09 7.58 -2.89
C GLU A 12 1.82 6.81 -3.33
N SER A 13 1.43 6.94 -4.60
CA SER A 13 0.33 6.19 -5.19
C SER A 13 0.70 4.72 -5.43
N TRP A 14 -0.28 3.93 -5.88
CA TRP A 14 -0.04 2.53 -6.23
C TRP A 14 1.03 2.34 -7.30
N LEU A 15 1.23 3.31 -8.21
CA LEU A 15 2.22 3.24 -9.27
C LEU A 15 3.65 3.51 -8.80
N THR A 16 3.82 4.02 -7.59
CA THR A 16 5.14 4.26 -6.99
C THR A 16 5.62 3.08 -6.14
N LEU A 17 4.75 2.09 -5.85
CA LEU A 17 5.10 0.98 -4.97
C LEU A 17 6.09 0.05 -5.65
N VAL A 18 7.24 -0.17 -4.98
CA VAL A 18 8.36 -0.95 -5.50
C VAL A 18 8.82 -2.06 -4.56
N GLY A 19 8.25 -2.16 -3.35
CA GLY A 19 8.62 -3.21 -2.40
C GLY A 19 7.70 -3.30 -1.18
N LEU A 20 7.75 -4.47 -0.55
CA LEU A 20 7.10 -4.77 0.72
C LEU A 20 8.04 -5.65 1.54
N GLU A 21 8.48 -5.16 2.70
CA GLU A 21 9.42 -5.87 3.57
C GLU A 21 8.83 -6.04 4.97
N TRP A 22 8.77 -7.27 5.46
CA TRP A 22 8.17 -7.58 6.76
C TRP A 22 9.15 -7.32 7.91
N LEU A 23 8.72 -6.53 8.90
CA LEU A 23 9.47 -6.26 10.12
C LEU A 23 9.50 -7.49 11.04
N ARG A 24 10.60 -7.63 11.77
CA ARG A 24 10.78 -8.64 12.82
C ARG A 24 10.96 -7.97 14.16
N GLN A 25 10.58 -8.66 15.23
CA GLN A 25 10.86 -8.20 16.60
C GLN A 25 12.35 -7.96 16.80
N GLY A 26 12.70 -6.93 17.54
CA GLY A 26 14.07 -6.49 17.77
C GLY A 26 14.55 -5.50 16.70
N THR A 27 15.82 -5.58 16.38
CA THR A 27 16.52 -4.66 15.48
C THR A 27 16.40 -5.09 14.02
N ASN A 28 16.01 -4.16 13.15
CA ASN A 28 15.93 -4.34 11.70
C ASN A 28 16.77 -3.25 11.03
N ARG A 29 17.91 -3.61 10.45
CA ARG A 29 18.71 -2.71 9.60
C ARG A 29 18.03 -2.56 8.24
N VAL A 30 17.88 -1.32 7.79
CA VAL A 30 17.11 -0.99 6.57
C VAL A 30 18.01 -0.30 5.56
N GLY A 31 18.03 -0.76 4.33
CA GLY A 31 18.77 -0.14 3.23
C GLY A 31 18.82 -0.96 1.96
N ALA A 32 19.35 -0.37 0.87
CA ALA A 32 19.55 -1.07 -0.40
C ALA A 32 20.82 -1.95 -0.40
N GLY A 33 21.76 -1.66 0.47
CA GLY A 33 23.02 -2.40 0.58
C GLY A 33 22.83 -3.84 1.09
N PRO A 34 23.82 -4.72 0.82
CA PRO A 34 23.70 -6.16 1.11
C PRO A 34 23.69 -6.50 2.62
N ASP A 35 24.19 -5.61 3.46
CA ASP A 35 24.37 -5.87 4.90
C ASP A 35 23.14 -5.47 5.75
N ASN A 36 21.99 -5.26 5.10
CA ASN A 36 20.75 -4.92 5.77
C ASN A 36 19.84 -6.15 5.97
N ASP A 37 19.11 -6.17 7.09
CA ASP A 37 18.11 -7.20 7.38
C ASP A 37 16.90 -7.06 6.45
N LEU A 38 16.51 -5.80 6.17
CA LEU A 38 15.47 -5.43 5.22
C LEU A 38 16.11 -4.75 4.02
N ARG A 39 16.27 -5.51 2.95
CA ARG A 39 16.94 -5.05 1.74
C ARG A 39 15.97 -4.39 0.79
N LEU A 40 15.94 -3.07 0.77
CA LEU A 40 15.10 -2.30 -0.13
C LEU A 40 15.67 -2.31 -1.55
N THR A 41 14.78 -2.22 -2.54
CA THR A 41 15.14 -2.17 -3.97
C THR A 41 15.59 -0.77 -4.42
N VAL A 42 15.38 0.26 -3.58
CA VAL A 42 15.61 1.68 -3.89
C VAL A 42 16.17 2.44 -2.70
N GLY A 43 16.77 3.60 -2.99
CA GLY A 43 17.29 4.52 -2.01
C GLY A 43 18.71 4.21 -1.55
N PRO A 44 19.18 4.81 -0.45
CA PRO A 44 20.55 4.66 0.04
C PRO A 44 20.87 3.25 0.52
N ASP A 45 22.16 2.89 0.49
CA ASP A 45 22.66 1.60 0.99
C ASP A 45 22.28 1.37 2.45
N TYR A 46 22.21 2.43 3.25
CA TYR A 46 21.77 2.37 4.63
C TYR A 46 20.89 3.57 4.98
N TRP A 47 19.62 3.30 5.28
CA TRP A 47 18.64 4.29 5.75
C TRP A 47 18.77 4.54 7.24
N GLY A 48 19.02 3.48 8.00
CA GLY A 48 19.01 3.44 9.45
C GLY A 48 18.52 2.10 9.99
N THR A 49 18.03 2.14 11.21
CA THR A 49 17.57 0.96 11.93
C THR A 49 16.15 1.18 12.44
N ILE A 50 15.29 0.16 12.35
CA ILE A 50 13.99 0.14 13.01
C ILE A 50 14.06 -0.84 14.18
N GLU A 51 13.84 -0.33 15.39
CA GLU A 51 13.64 -1.13 16.59
C GLU A 51 12.14 -1.41 16.75
N MET A 52 11.79 -2.69 16.84
CA MET A 52 10.42 -3.16 17.08
C MET A 52 10.35 -3.88 18.42
N ASP A 53 9.55 -3.36 19.35
CA ASP A 53 9.26 -3.98 20.64
C ASP A 53 7.74 -4.05 20.83
N GLY A 54 7.19 -5.25 20.67
CA GLY A 54 5.76 -5.44 20.59
C GLY A 54 5.14 -4.63 19.44
N ASN A 55 4.33 -3.64 19.79
CA ASN A 55 3.72 -2.70 18.84
C ASN A 55 4.45 -1.35 18.77
N SER A 56 5.52 -1.17 19.51
CA SER A 56 6.34 0.04 19.47
C SER A 56 7.35 -0.05 18.34
N LEU A 57 7.38 0.96 17.49
CA LEU A 57 8.28 1.06 16.36
C LEU A 57 9.06 2.37 16.45
N VAL A 58 10.38 2.27 16.45
CA VAL A 58 11.25 3.44 16.52
C VAL A 58 12.29 3.37 15.41
N PHE A 59 12.34 4.40 14.58
CA PHE A 59 13.38 4.56 13.57
C PHE A 59 14.56 5.35 14.13
N ILE A 60 15.76 4.83 13.92
CA ILE A 60 17.04 5.47 14.23
C ILE A 60 17.71 5.76 12.89
N ARG A 61 17.82 7.03 12.55
CA ARG A 61 18.35 7.48 11.28
C ARG A 61 19.86 7.21 11.18
N ALA A 62 20.32 6.81 9.99
CA ALA A 62 21.76 6.70 9.70
C ALA A 62 22.45 8.07 9.89
N ALA A 63 23.54 8.09 10.65
CA ALA A 63 24.30 9.32 10.88
C ALA A 63 24.84 9.89 9.56
N GLY A 64 24.76 11.22 9.40
CA GLY A 64 25.24 11.91 8.21
C GLY A 64 24.42 11.66 6.93
N SER A 65 23.32 10.89 7.00
CA SER A 65 22.45 10.67 5.85
C SER A 65 21.51 11.84 5.59
N ASN A 66 21.02 11.95 4.34
CA ASN A 66 19.97 12.88 3.93
C ASN A 66 18.56 12.30 4.11
N VAL A 67 18.41 11.24 4.89
CA VAL A 67 17.13 10.63 5.22
C VAL A 67 16.30 11.57 6.09
N THR A 68 15.04 11.73 5.76
CA THR A 68 14.07 12.54 6.52
C THR A 68 12.94 11.67 7.07
N VAL A 69 12.34 12.12 8.16
CA VAL A 69 11.15 11.55 8.80
C VAL A 69 10.10 12.65 8.81
N ASP A 70 9.02 12.49 8.06
CA ASP A 70 7.98 13.51 7.84
C ASP A 70 8.56 14.90 7.48
N GLY A 71 9.64 14.91 6.68
CA GLY A 71 10.33 16.12 6.24
C GLY A 71 11.35 16.71 7.22
N ALA A 72 11.46 16.19 8.43
CA ALA A 72 12.49 16.57 9.43
C ALA A 72 13.65 15.56 9.44
N THR A 73 14.75 15.89 10.15
CA THR A 73 15.93 15.03 10.26
C THR A 73 16.26 14.64 11.71
N PRO A 74 15.31 14.11 12.50
CA PRO A 74 15.59 13.66 13.84
C PRO A 74 16.54 12.47 13.81
N GLU A 75 17.36 12.32 14.84
CA GLU A 75 18.21 11.12 15.01
C GLU A 75 17.35 9.88 15.31
N ARG A 76 16.26 10.08 16.07
CA ARG A 76 15.34 9.04 16.52
C ARG A 76 13.90 9.52 16.41
N ALA A 77 13.01 8.68 15.90
CA ALA A 77 11.58 9.00 15.75
C ALA A 77 10.71 7.77 16.00
N ALA A 78 9.61 7.94 16.71
CA ALA A 78 8.56 6.94 16.76
C ALA A 78 7.85 6.85 15.41
N LEU A 79 7.54 5.63 14.96
CA LEU A 79 6.82 5.39 13.71
C LEU A 79 5.36 5.05 13.99
N VAL A 80 4.47 5.70 13.25
CA VAL A 80 3.04 5.42 13.23
C VAL A 80 2.74 4.57 12.00
N ALA A 81 2.06 3.43 12.19
CA ALA A 81 1.58 2.59 11.11
C ALA A 81 0.19 3.04 10.62
N ASP A 82 -0.20 2.60 9.42
CA ASP A 82 -1.45 3.00 8.76
C ASP A 82 -2.74 2.60 9.50
N ASN A 83 -2.68 1.62 10.40
CA ASN A 83 -3.80 1.20 11.26
C ASN A 83 -3.98 2.08 12.51
N ALA A 84 -2.97 2.89 12.87
CA ALA A 84 -2.98 3.75 14.06
C ALA A 84 -3.20 5.23 13.73
N GLY A 85 -3.25 5.59 12.45
CA GLY A 85 -3.45 6.97 12.00
C GLY A 85 -2.75 7.26 10.69
N LYS A 86 -2.36 8.52 10.48
CA LYS A 86 -1.53 8.90 9.33
C LYS A 86 -0.15 8.26 9.50
N PRO A 87 0.29 7.39 8.58
CA PRO A 87 1.56 6.72 8.73
C PRO A 87 2.73 7.71 8.63
N THR A 88 3.76 7.46 9.44
CA THR A 88 5.03 8.18 9.34
C THR A 88 5.72 7.83 8.03
N VAL A 89 6.23 8.84 7.33
CA VAL A 89 6.90 8.66 6.03
C VAL A 89 8.39 8.95 6.17
N ILE A 90 9.22 7.97 5.82
CA ILE A 90 10.67 8.10 5.75
C ILE A 90 11.07 8.27 4.28
N ARG A 91 11.91 9.28 3.97
CA ARG A 91 12.31 9.62 2.60
C ARG A 91 13.81 9.85 2.45
N SER A 92 14.29 9.56 1.23
CA SER A 92 15.59 9.99 0.72
C SER A 92 15.46 10.17 -0.80
N GLY A 93 15.52 11.42 -1.29
CA GLY A 93 15.26 11.72 -2.70
C GLY A 93 13.85 11.36 -3.15
N SER A 94 13.73 10.65 -4.27
CA SER A 94 12.47 10.16 -4.83
C SER A 94 11.90 8.97 -4.06
N SER A 95 12.74 8.24 -3.33
CA SER A 95 12.41 6.99 -2.67
C SER A 95 11.97 7.19 -1.21
N GLY A 96 11.22 6.24 -0.67
CA GLY A 96 10.83 6.25 0.70
C GLY A 96 10.07 4.99 1.12
N PHE A 97 9.68 4.98 2.38
CA PHE A 97 8.80 3.95 2.91
C PHE A 97 7.91 4.49 4.03
N SER A 98 6.80 3.80 4.25
CA SER A 98 5.93 3.97 5.41
C SER A 98 5.64 2.61 6.03
N VAL A 99 5.20 2.60 7.29
CA VAL A 99 4.83 1.36 7.97
C VAL A 99 3.35 1.07 7.75
N ILE A 100 3.06 -0.15 7.36
CA ILE A 100 1.70 -0.69 7.29
C ILE A 100 1.53 -1.85 8.26
N TYR A 101 0.29 -2.10 8.68
CA TYR A 101 -0.09 -3.25 9.49
C TYR A 101 -1.08 -4.14 8.75
N ARG A 102 -0.72 -5.44 8.60
CA ARG A 102 -1.56 -6.48 7.99
C ARG A 102 -1.32 -7.79 8.73
N GLU A 103 -1.89 -7.90 9.97
CA GLU A 103 -1.57 -8.95 10.97
C GLU A 103 -0.13 -8.90 11.48
N SER A 104 0.78 -8.30 10.71
CA SER A 104 2.17 -8.01 11.04
C SER A 104 2.56 -6.65 10.47
N TYR A 105 3.62 -6.05 11.00
CA TYR A 105 4.15 -4.79 10.48
C TYR A 105 5.03 -5.04 9.26
N ALA A 106 4.89 -4.18 8.26
CA ALA A 106 5.73 -4.20 7.07
C ALA A 106 6.08 -2.79 6.61
N LEU A 107 7.18 -2.66 5.88
CA LEU A 107 7.55 -1.46 5.15
C LEU A 107 6.90 -1.50 3.77
N ARG A 108 6.07 -0.53 3.47
CA ARG A 108 5.59 -0.25 2.12
C ARG A 108 6.57 0.70 1.46
N VAL A 109 7.37 0.17 0.54
CA VAL A 109 8.45 0.90 -0.13
C VAL A 109 7.92 1.53 -1.42
N PHE A 110 8.24 2.79 -1.65
CA PHE A 110 7.85 3.53 -2.85
C PHE A 110 9.03 4.28 -3.47
N ASP A 111 8.91 4.55 -4.77
CA ASP A 111 9.78 5.44 -5.51
C ASP A 111 8.93 6.30 -6.46
N ASN A 112 9.00 7.63 -6.30
CA ASN A 112 8.27 8.57 -7.16
C ASN A 112 8.87 8.67 -8.59
N GLU A 113 9.99 8.01 -8.84
CA GLU A 113 10.58 7.80 -10.16
C GLU A 113 10.39 6.38 -10.69
N ALA A 114 9.51 5.58 -10.07
CA ALA A 114 9.22 4.22 -10.51
C ALA A 114 8.78 4.18 -11.98
N PRO A 115 9.30 3.23 -12.80
CA PRO A 115 8.92 3.09 -14.20
C PRO A 115 7.41 2.96 -14.43
N ALA A 116 6.70 2.33 -13.50
CA ALA A 116 5.24 2.20 -13.57
C ALA A 116 4.53 3.56 -13.53
N LEU A 117 5.03 4.51 -12.71
CA LEU A 117 4.50 5.87 -12.68
C LEU A 117 4.92 6.68 -13.91
N LEU A 118 6.21 6.66 -14.26
CA LEU A 118 6.75 7.46 -15.37
C LEU A 118 6.15 7.08 -16.72
N ASN A 119 5.85 5.79 -16.91
CA ASN A 119 5.28 5.28 -18.16
C ASN A 119 3.74 5.21 -18.17
N PHE A 120 3.08 5.67 -17.10
CA PHE A 120 1.62 5.58 -16.99
C PHE A 120 0.91 6.52 -17.95
N LYS A 121 0.19 5.95 -18.90
CA LYS A 121 -0.57 6.68 -19.94
C LYS A 121 -2.06 6.87 -19.62
N GLY A 122 -2.48 6.44 -18.43
CA GLY A 122 -3.88 6.41 -18.02
C GLY A 122 -4.45 4.99 -17.95
N VAL A 123 -5.57 4.82 -17.25
CA VAL A 123 -6.26 3.54 -17.17
C VAL A 123 -6.99 3.29 -18.49
N PRO A 124 -6.71 2.21 -19.22
CA PRO A 124 -7.45 1.87 -20.43
C PRO A 124 -8.93 1.64 -20.11
N ASN A 125 -9.81 2.09 -20.97
CA ASN A 125 -11.23 1.92 -20.80
C ASN A 125 -11.81 1.36 -22.11
N TYR A 126 -12.84 0.55 -21.98
CA TYR A 126 -13.66 0.17 -23.11
C TYR A 126 -14.51 1.37 -23.55
N ASP A 127 -14.84 1.42 -24.83
CA ASP A 127 -15.81 2.36 -25.36
C ASP A 127 -17.18 2.14 -24.70
N ILE A 128 -17.92 3.24 -24.52
CA ILE A 128 -19.27 3.16 -23.97
C ILE A 128 -20.17 2.53 -25.03
N GLN A 129 -20.67 1.35 -24.73
CA GLN A 129 -21.65 0.64 -25.57
C GLN A 129 -23.01 0.63 -24.87
N PRO A 130 -24.07 1.16 -25.48
CA PRO A 130 -25.43 1.20 -24.90
C PRO A 130 -25.94 -0.17 -24.44
N ASP A 131 -25.54 -1.25 -25.13
CA ASP A 131 -25.92 -2.63 -24.81
C ASP A 131 -25.42 -3.13 -23.47
N TRP A 132 -24.42 -2.42 -22.86
CA TRP A 132 -23.94 -2.67 -21.51
C TRP A 132 -24.65 -1.84 -20.44
N ARG A 133 -25.70 -1.09 -20.82
CA ARG A 133 -26.59 -0.46 -19.86
C ARG A 133 -27.53 -1.53 -19.29
N ILE A 134 -27.09 -2.16 -18.21
CA ILE A 134 -27.81 -3.24 -17.55
C ILE A 134 -28.76 -2.64 -16.52
N GLN A 135 -30.03 -3.07 -16.55
CA GLN A 135 -31.01 -2.85 -15.51
C GLN A 135 -31.15 -4.14 -14.70
N GLY A 136 -31.16 -4.02 -13.39
CA GLY A 136 -31.28 -5.17 -12.51
C GLY A 136 -31.89 -4.79 -11.17
N ARG A 137 -32.06 -5.76 -10.30
CA ARG A 137 -32.63 -5.62 -8.97
C ARG A 137 -31.61 -5.96 -7.91
N LEU A 138 -31.45 -5.09 -6.92
CA LEU A 138 -30.69 -5.42 -5.72
C LEU A 138 -31.57 -6.27 -4.79
N VAL A 139 -31.14 -7.49 -4.50
CA VAL A 139 -31.74 -8.35 -3.48
C VAL A 139 -30.91 -8.20 -2.21
N PRO A 140 -31.48 -7.61 -1.14
CA PRO A 140 -30.73 -7.41 0.11
C PRO A 140 -30.23 -8.75 0.68
N ALA A 141 -29.00 -8.72 1.22
CA ALA A 141 -28.45 -9.86 1.93
C ALA A 141 -29.18 -10.11 3.26
N LYS A 142 -29.11 -11.32 3.77
CA LYS A 142 -29.59 -11.62 5.11
C LYS A 142 -28.71 -10.92 6.15
N PRO A 143 -29.27 -10.51 7.31
CA PRO A 143 -28.47 -9.98 8.40
C PRO A 143 -27.31 -10.91 8.77
N GLY A 144 -26.09 -10.38 8.86
CA GLY A 144 -24.89 -11.14 9.19
C GLY A 144 -24.30 -11.98 8.05
N GLN A 145 -24.84 -11.90 6.84
CA GLN A 145 -24.29 -12.63 5.69
C GLN A 145 -22.93 -12.06 5.30
N THR A 146 -21.94 -12.96 5.15
CA THR A 146 -20.57 -12.63 4.70
C THR A 146 -20.17 -13.50 3.52
N ILE A 147 -19.16 -13.05 2.78
CA ILE A 147 -18.41 -13.87 1.81
C ILE A 147 -16.93 -13.82 2.18
N ASP A 148 -16.23 -14.89 1.93
CA ASP A 148 -14.79 -14.95 2.12
C ASP A 148 -14.08 -14.31 0.92
N ILE A 149 -13.27 -13.27 1.20
CA ILE A 149 -12.47 -12.60 0.19
C ILE A 149 -11.00 -12.84 0.49
N GLY A 150 -10.32 -13.52 -0.45
CA GLY A 150 -8.87 -13.68 -0.41
C GLY A 150 -8.15 -12.44 -0.96
N ASN A 151 -7.05 -12.06 -0.33
CA ASN A 151 -6.14 -11.04 -0.85
C ASN A 151 -4.91 -11.66 -1.52
N VAL A 152 -4.08 -10.82 -2.14
CA VAL A 152 -2.86 -11.25 -2.85
C VAL A 152 -1.80 -11.87 -1.94
N LEU A 153 -1.91 -11.72 -0.63
CA LEU A 153 -1.01 -12.30 0.37
C LEU A 153 -1.51 -13.68 0.86
N GLY A 154 -2.64 -14.17 0.31
CA GLY A 154 -3.24 -15.45 0.72
C GLY A 154 -4.08 -15.38 1.99
N GLN A 155 -4.28 -14.19 2.58
CA GLN A 155 -5.15 -14.00 3.73
C GLN A 155 -6.61 -13.97 3.28
N VAL A 156 -7.50 -14.57 4.06
CA VAL A 156 -8.94 -14.63 3.79
C VAL A 156 -9.69 -13.88 4.89
N SER A 157 -10.58 -12.98 4.50
CA SER A 157 -11.42 -12.22 5.43
C SER A 157 -12.90 -12.39 5.12
N ALA A 158 -13.70 -12.63 6.15
CA ALA A 158 -15.17 -12.65 6.07
C ALA A 158 -15.67 -11.20 5.90
N THR A 159 -16.12 -10.86 4.69
CA THR A 159 -16.56 -9.52 4.32
C THR A 159 -18.07 -9.43 4.29
N PRO A 160 -18.71 -8.46 4.97
CA PRO A 160 -20.16 -8.30 4.95
C PRO A 160 -20.71 -8.09 3.54
N VAL A 161 -21.81 -8.75 3.22
CA VAL A 161 -22.54 -8.63 1.95
C VAL A 161 -23.74 -7.72 2.15
N PHE A 162 -23.88 -6.67 1.35
CA PHE A 162 -25.05 -5.79 1.36
C PHE A 162 -26.22 -6.35 0.55
N GLY A 163 -25.93 -7.15 -0.47
CA GLY A 163 -26.93 -7.76 -1.35
C GLY A 163 -26.32 -8.37 -2.59
N VAL A 164 -27.20 -9.00 -3.38
CA VAL A 164 -26.87 -9.57 -4.70
C VAL A 164 -27.59 -8.75 -5.75
N PHE A 165 -26.88 -8.31 -6.78
CA PHE A 165 -27.47 -7.61 -7.92
C PHE A 165 -27.83 -8.62 -9.00
N GLU A 166 -29.13 -8.87 -9.19
CA GLU A 166 -29.66 -9.78 -10.20
C GLU A 166 -30.04 -9.03 -11.48
N PHE A 167 -29.65 -9.55 -12.62
CA PHE A 167 -30.03 -9.00 -13.93
C PHE A 167 -30.15 -10.09 -14.99
N ASP A 168 -30.94 -9.81 -16.02
CA ASP A 168 -31.07 -10.68 -17.18
C ASP A 168 -30.35 -10.04 -18.39
N ARG A 169 -29.57 -10.85 -19.14
CA ARG A 169 -28.92 -10.42 -20.38
C ARG A 169 -28.81 -11.58 -21.34
N ALA A 170 -29.18 -11.34 -22.59
CA ALA A 170 -29.17 -12.34 -23.68
C ALA A 170 -29.85 -13.66 -23.27
N GLY A 171 -30.99 -13.59 -22.55
CA GLY A 171 -31.75 -14.74 -22.11
C GLY A 171 -31.15 -15.53 -20.93
N LYS A 172 -30.10 -15.02 -20.32
CA LYS A 172 -29.42 -15.63 -19.17
C LYS A 172 -29.50 -14.72 -17.95
N ARG A 173 -29.83 -15.31 -16.80
CA ARG A 173 -29.82 -14.62 -15.49
C ARG A 173 -28.43 -14.69 -14.87
N TYR A 174 -27.99 -13.58 -14.32
CA TYR A 174 -26.74 -13.40 -13.60
C TYR A 174 -27.00 -12.90 -12.19
#